data_11de7784f1091faa0c61bd4c53b21fab
#
_entry.id   11de7784f1091faa0c61bd4c53b21fab
#
_cell.length_a   1.000
_cell.length_b   1.000
_cell.length_c   1.000
_cell.angle_alpha   90.00
_cell.angle_beta   90.00
_cell.angle_gamma   90.00
#
_symmetry.space_group_name_H-M   'P 1'
#
loop_
_entity.id
_entity.type
_entity.pdbx_description
1 polymer ?
#
loop_
_entity_poly.entity_id
_entity_poly.type
_entity_poly.pdbx_seq_one_letter_code
_entity_poly.pdbx_strand_id
1 'polypeptide(L)'
;MTLRVSGDPAAFEAQVAAQAEAIGRIMDVAKRHGLIAHRWYGADGEFMAVDEWPDAESFQAFFDEAQPDIGPVMQATGATSPPNVTFWRTLETNDAVGWNA
;
A
#
# COMPACT_ATOMS: atom_id res chain seq x y z
N MET A 1 6.14 -6.78 1.48
CA MET A 1 6.44 -5.45 0.90
C MET A 1 5.90 -4.38 1.82
N THR A 2 6.67 -3.32 2.02
CA THR A 2 6.17 -2.13 2.71
C THR A 2 6.28 -0.93 1.78
N LEU A 3 5.29 -0.03 1.89
CA LEU A 3 5.25 1.24 1.17
C LEU A 3 5.03 2.33 2.21
N ARG A 4 6.05 3.15 2.47
CA ARG A 4 6.01 4.19 3.50
C ARG A 4 5.86 5.56 2.85
N VAL A 5 5.01 6.39 3.44
CA VAL A 5 4.73 7.74 2.95
C VAL A 5 4.82 8.71 4.13
N SER A 6 5.57 9.82 3.95
CA SER A 6 5.57 10.92 4.91
C SER A 6 4.32 11.76 4.70
N GLY A 7 3.52 11.91 5.74
CA GLY A 7 2.27 12.65 5.69
C GLY A 7 1.42 12.41 6.93
N ASP A 8 0.25 13.02 6.96
CA ASP A 8 -0.69 12.89 8.09
C ASP A 8 -1.61 11.68 7.88
N PRO A 9 -1.58 10.66 8.76
CA PRO A 9 -2.47 9.51 8.65
C PRO A 9 -3.96 9.89 8.64
N ALA A 10 -4.35 10.88 9.43
CA ALA A 10 -5.76 11.31 9.48
C ALA A 10 -6.20 11.94 8.15
N ALA A 11 -5.34 12.71 7.50
CA ALA A 11 -5.60 13.26 6.18
C ALA A 11 -5.71 12.15 5.14
N PHE A 12 -4.88 11.13 5.23
CA PHE A 12 -4.93 9.96 4.35
C PHE A 12 -6.26 9.21 4.52
N GLU A 13 -6.67 8.93 5.77
CA GLU A 13 -7.95 8.27 6.04
C GLU A 13 -9.13 9.06 5.47
N ALA A 14 -9.11 10.38 5.61
CA ALA A 14 -10.15 11.25 5.08
C ALA A 14 -10.21 11.17 3.54
N GLN A 15 -9.06 11.12 2.87
CA GLN A 15 -9.01 11.02 1.41
C GLN A 15 -9.47 9.65 0.92
N VAL A 16 -9.12 8.58 1.61
CA VAL A 16 -9.60 7.23 1.29
C VAL A 16 -11.12 7.19 1.34
N ALA A 17 -11.71 7.78 2.38
CA ALA A 17 -13.16 7.85 2.52
C ALA A 17 -13.81 8.73 1.43
N ALA A 18 -13.20 9.87 1.10
CA ALA A 18 -13.72 10.80 0.11
C ALA A 18 -13.60 10.26 -1.33
N GLN A 19 -12.63 9.39 -1.60
CA GLN A 19 -12.32 8.86 -2.92
C GLN A 19 -12.56 7.35 -3.00
N ALA A 20 -13.64 6.87 -2.39
CA ALA A 20 -13.95 5.45 -2.29
C ALA A 20 -14.00 4.75 -3.66
N GLU A 21 -14.48 5.43 -4.71
CA GLU A 21 -14.52 4.84 -6.06
C GLU A 21 -13.12 4.61 -6.62
N ALA A 22 -12.24 5.59 -6.48
CA ALA A 22 -10.84 5.46 -6.93
C ALA A 22 -10.13 4.35 -6.15
N ILE A 23 -10.33 4.28 -4.84
CA ILE A 23 -9.78 3.22 -4.00
C ILE A 23 -10.30 1.85 -4.44
N GLY A 24 -11.58 1.73 -4.77
CA GLY A 24 -12.16 0.49 -5.29
C GLY A 24 -11.49 0.03 -6.58
N ARG A 25 -11.24 0.97 -7.51
CA ARG A 25 -10.53 0.65 -8.77
C ARG A 25 -9.09 0.22 -8.52
N ILE A 26 -8.38 0.90 -7.60
CA ILE A 26 -7.01 0.55 -7.22
C ILE A 26 -6.98 -0.88 -6.67
N MET A 27 -7.90 -1.22 -5.77
CA MET A 27 -7.94 -2.54 -5.16
C MET A 27 -8.31 -3.63 -6.17
N ASP A 28 -9.18 -3.34 -7.15
CA ASP A 28 -9.51 -4.29 -8.21
C ASP A 28 -8.28 -4.60 -9.07
N VAL A 29 -7.48 -3.59 -9.40
CA VAL A 29 -6.22 -3.80 -10.14
C VAL A 29 -5.25 -4.61 -9.30
N ALA A 30 -5.11 -4.29 -8.01
CA ALA A 30 -4.23 -5.02 -7.09
C ALA A 30 -4.60 -6.52 -7.03
N LYS A 31 -5.87 -6.83 -6.90
CA LYS A 31 -6.34 -8.22 -6.85
C LYS A 31 -6.08 -8.96 -8.16
N ARG A 32 -6.25 -8.30 -9.30
CA ARG A 32 -5.92 -8.91 -10.61
C ARG A 32 -4.44 -9.27 -10.74
N HIS A 33 -3.56 -8.48 -10.11
CA HIS A 33 -2.12 -8.73 -10.12
C HIS A 33 -1.68 -9.65 -8.98
N GLY A 34 -2.61 -10.22 -8.22
CA GLY A 34 -2.33 -11.29 -7.27
C GLY A 34 -2.07 -10.85 -5.83
N LEU A 35 -2.47 -9.63 -5.45
CA LEU A 35 -2.37 -9.20 -4.05
C LEU A 35 -2.96 -10.26 -3.11
N ILE A 36 -2.17 -10.69 -2.12
CA ILE A 36 -2.53 -11.75 -1.18
C ILE A 36 -3.09 -11.15 0.12
N ALA A 37 -2.42 -10.11 0.65
CA ALA A 37 -2.85 -9.45 1.87
C ALA A 37 -2.41 -7.98 1.85
N HIS A 38 -3.19 -7.12 2.49
CA HIS A 38 -2.95 -5.68 2.48
C HIS A 38 -3.55 -5.02 3.72
N ARG A 39 -2.78 -4.12 4.33
CA ARG A 39 -3.26 -3.31 5.47
C ARG A 39 -2.46 -2.02 5.57
N TRP A 40 -3.15 -0.96 5.97
CA TRP A 40 -2.52 0.33 6.25
C TRP A 40 -2.30 0.52 7.75
N TYR A 41 -1.18 1.15 8.10
CA TYR A 41 -0.82 1.54 9.46
C TYR A 41 -0.41 3.01 9.48
N GLY A 42 -0.63 3.69 10.59
CA GLY A 42 -0.23 5.08 10.77
C GLY A 42 0.60 5.26 12.03
N ALA A 43 1.49 6.24 11.99
CA ALA A 43 2.26 6.73 13.11
C ALA A 43 2.37 8.25 12.99
N ASP A 44 3.03 8.92 13.93
CA ASP A 44 3.20 10.38 13.85
C ASP A 44 3.97 10.77 12.58
N GLY A 45 3.30 11.52 11.71
CA GLY A 45 3.92 12.08 10.51
C GLY A 45 4.16 11.08 9.38
N GLU A 46 3.66 9.85 9.48
CA GLU A 46 3.81 8.87 8.40
C GLU A 46 2.70 7.82 8.41
N PHE A 47 2.49 7.21 7.25
CA PHE A 47 1.62 6.04 7.13
C PHE A 47 2.27 5.02 6.20
N MET A 48 1.84 3.76 6.32
CA MET A 48 2.53 2.66 5.66
C MET A 48 1.54 1.58 5.26
N ALA A 49 1.66 1.09 4.03
CA ALA A 49 1.02 -0.15 3.62
C ALA A 49 1.95 -1.32 3.92
N VAL A 50 1.39 -2.39 4.44
CA VAL A 50 2.07 -3.69 4.57
C VAL A 50 1.32 -4.65 3.67
N ASP A 51 2.01 -5.16 2.66
CA ASP A 51 1.41 -6.02 1.65
C ASP A 51 2.13 -7.34 1.52
N GLU A 52 1.37 -8.37 1.19
CA GLU A 52 1.91 -9.64 0.72
C GLU A 52 1.55 -9.80 -0.75
N TRP A 53 2.59 -9.96 -1.59
CA TRP A 53 2.49 -10.15 -3.04
C TRP A 53 3.19 -11.45 -3.43
N PRO A 54 2.79 -12.08 -4.56
CA PRO A 54 3.51 -13.27 -5.04
C PRO A 54 4.99 -13.00 -5.33
N ASP A 55 5.29 -11.80 -5.85
CA ASP A 55 6.64 -11.36 -6.19
C ASP A 55 6.67 -9.83 -6.38
N ALA A 56 7.88 -9.28 -6.50
CA ALA A 56 8.06 -7.83 -6.70
C ALA A 56 7.52 -7.37 -8.07
N GLU A 57 7.58 -8.22 -9.08
CA GLU A 57 7.10 -7.88 -10.43
C GLU A 57 5.59 -7.68 -10.45
N SER A 58 4.84 -8.50 -9.71
CA SER A 58 3.39 -8.37 -9.58
C SER A 58 3.01 -7.03 -8.96
N PHE A 59 3.71 -6.61 -7.90
CA PHE A 59 3.50 -5.29 -7.31
C PHE A 59 3.81 -4.18 -8.30
N GLN A 60 4.93 -4.27 -9.00
CA GLN A 60 5.33 -3.21 -9.94
C GLN A 60 4.32 -3.07 -11.08
N ALA A 61 3.84 -4.18 -11.62
CA ALA A 61 2.83 -4.17 -12.67
C ALA A 61 1.53 -3.52 -12.18
N PHE A 62 1.09 -3.85 -10.97
CA PHE A 62 -0.04 -3.20 -10.33
C PHE A 62 0.19 -1.70 -10.18
N PHE A 63 1.34 -1.32 -9.62
CA PHE A 63 1.64 0.07 -9.30
C PHE A 63 1.65 0.94 -10.56
N ASP A 64 2.23 0.42 -11.65
CA ASP A 64 2.26 1.12 -12.94
C ASP A 64 0.85 1.26 -13.52
N GLU A 65 0.06 0.21 -13.49
CA GLU A 65 -1.31 0.23 -14.05
C GLU A 65 -2.24 1.15 -13.26
N ALA A 66 -2.11 1.18 -11.94
CA ALA A 66 -3.00 1.94 -11.07
C ALA A 66 -2.59 3.41 -10.87
N GLN A 67 -1.48 3.86 -11.43
CA GLN A 67 -0.99 5.24 -11.26
C GLN A 67 -2.02 6.33 -11.55
N PRO A 68 -2.87 6.23 -12.57
CA PRO A 68 -3.89 7.25 -12.82
C PRO A 68 -4.84 7.48 -11.64
N ASP A 69 -5.06 6.47 -10.79
CA ASP A 69 -5.86 6.60 -9.58
C ASP A 69 -5.00 6.86 -8.34
N ILE A 70 -3.84 6.21 -8.22
CA ILE A 70 -2.94 6.36 -7.06
C ILE A 70 -2.39 7.78 -6.94
N GLY A 71 -1.92 8.35 -8.04
CA GLY A 71 -1.30 9.68 -8.04
C GLY A 71 -2.18 10.76 -7.44
N PRO A 72 -3.42 10.95 -7.93
CA PRO A 72 -4.33 11.95 -7.37
C PRO A 72 -4.68 11.71 -5.91
N VAL A 73 -4.88 10.47 -5.48
CA VAL A 73 -5.16 10.14 -4.08
C VAL A 73 -3.98 10.56 -3.19
N MET A 74 -2.76 10.22 -3.59
CA MET A 74 -1.56 10.57 -2.83
C MET A 74 -1.33 12.08 -2.78
N GLN A 75 -1.54 12.80 -3.87
CA GLN A 75 -1.43 14.25 -3.89
C GLN A 75 -2.42 14.90 -2.92
N ALA A 76 -3.64 14.41 -2.88
CA ALA A 76 -4.69 14.95 -2.01
C ALA A 76 -4.40 14.73 -0.52
N THR A 77 -3.53 13.78 -0.16
CA THR A 77 -3.13 13.56 1.24
C THR A 77 -2.09 14.56 1.74
N GLY A 78 -1.53 15.39 0.86
CA GLY A 78 -0.44 16.29 1.23
C GLY A 78 0.90 15.58 1.42
N ALA A 79 1.07 14.40 0.85
CA ALA A 79 2.33 13.67 0.92
C ALA A 79 3.48 14.54 0.41
N THR A 80 4.57 14.62 1.19
CA THR A 80 5.69 15.54 0.93
C THR A 80 6.83 14.91 0.17
N SER A 81 6.80 13.59 -0.03
CA SER A 81 7.85 12.85 -0.72
C SER A 81 7.27 11.64 -1.45
N PRO A 82 7.97 11.12 -2.46
CA PRO A 82 7.57 9.86 -3.10
C PRO A 82 7.51 8.72 -2.08
N PRO A 83 6.67 7.69 -2.32
CA PRO A 83 6.63 6.51 -1.45
C PRO A 83 7.98 5.80 -1.40
N ASN A 84 8.34 5.30 -0.21
CA ASN A 84 9.52 4.46 -0.03
C ASN A 84 9.08 2.99 0.00
N VAL A 85 9.39 2.26 -1.06
CA VAL A 85 8.99 0.86 -1.23
C VAL A 85 10.16 -0.05 -0.87
N THR A 86 9.89 -1.03 -0.01
CA THR A 86 10.87 -2.05 0.37
C THR A 86 10.26 -3.44 0.19
N PHE A 87 10.99 -4.32 -0.48
CA PHE A 87 10.61 -5.72 -0.59
C PHE A 87 11.37 -6.54 0.45
N TRP A 88 10.62 -7.31 1.24
CA TRP A 88 11.15 -8.11 2.34
C TRP A 88 10.93 -9.58 2.02
N ARG A 89 11.90 -10.44 2.32
CA ARG A 89 11.67 -11.88 2.28
C ARG A 89 11.34 -12.39 3.68
N THR A 90 10.47 -13.37 3.75
CA THR A 90 10.17 -14.05 5.01
C THR A 90 11.42 -14.79 5.49
N LEU A 91 11.75 -14.64 6.77
CA LEU A 91 12.83 -15.37 7.40
C LEU A 91 12.28 -16.62 8.09
N GLU A 92 13.06 -17.70 8.10
CA GLU A 92 12.70 -18.95 8.76
C GLU A 92 13.24 -18.95 10.17
N THR A 93 12.43 -18.46 11.11
CA THR A 93 12.84 -18.28 12.51
C THR A 93 12.13 -19.21 13.47
N ASN A 94 11.14 -19.97 13.00
CA ASN A 94 10.31 -20.90 13.78
C ASN A 94 9.50 -20.23 14.91
N ASP A 95 9.31 -18.92 14.85
CA ASP A 95 8.53 -18.18 15.83
C ASP A 95 7.35 -17.41 15.21
N ALA A 96 7.02 -17.71 13.96
CA ALA A 96 5.95 -16.99 13.24
C ALA A 96 4.58 -17.30 13.85
N VAL A 97 3.76 -16.26 13.99
CA VAL A 97 2.38 -16.34 14.49
C VAL A 97 1.48 -15.49 13.61
N GLY A 98 0.37 -16.02 13.16
CA GLY A 98 -0.54 -15.31 12.27
C GLY A 98 -0.03 -15.22 10.82
N TRP A 99 -0.71 -14.46 9.96
CA TRP A 99 -0.36 -14.29 8.54
C TRP A 99 -0.14 -15.62 7.80
N ASN A 100 -0.92 -16.66 8.12
CA ASN A 100 -0.74 -18.01 7.58
C ASN A 100 0.65 -18.61 7.88
N ALA A 101 1.15 -18.37 9.06
CA ALA A 101 2.48 -18.83 9.51
C ALA A 101 2.62 -20.36 9.56
#